data_401a454dd80192dcf9dc9ee9b3160876
#
_entry.id   401a454dd80192dcf9dc9ee9b3160876
#
_cell.length_a   1.000
_cell.length_b   1.000
_cell.length_c   1.000
_cell.angle_alpha   90.00
_cell.angle_beta   90.00
_cell.angle_gamma   90.00
#
_symmetry.space_group_name_H-M   'P 1'
#
loop_
_entity.id
_entity.type
_entity.pdbx_description
1 polymer ?
#
loop_
_entity_poly.entity_id
_entity_poly.type
_entity_poly.pdbx_seq_one_letter_code
_entity_poly.pdbx_strand_id
1 'polypeptide(L)'
;MKSFEIGKNDAGQRLDKFLRKAAPGLPASLFYKAIRQKDIKINKKRCQPGDKLKEGDVVSVYLPGELFVPKTHLFLTAAAELDIVYEDDNIILLNKPQGLLSHEGDTPGPDTLIARVQRYLYQSGTWDPQKENSFTPALCNRIDRNTCGIVIAAKNFEALQILSEKLRQREITKLYLCVLHGVPENKSGLLRGYLSKDGSAKRVQVAQEPVPGAKTALTKYRVLAQRGGKSLVEAELITGRTHQIRAQFADIGHPIWGDAKYGSSRENKLLGNKQALCAYKLIFSFTTPGGLLDYLAGKSFQIKAPFAADFPGYSW
;
A
#
# COMPACT_ATOMS: atom_id res chain seq x y z
N MET A 1 -31.20 11.38 14.72
CA MET A 1 -31.04 9.91 14.62
C MET A 1 -30.52 9.55 13.22
N LYS A 2 -29.49 8.73 13.12
CA LYS A 2 -28.99 8.17 11.88
C LYS A 2 -28.97 6.64 11.99
N SER A 3 -29.47 5.96 10.96
CA SER A 3 -29.41 4.49 10.87
C SER A 3 -28.54 4.08 9.69
N PHE A 4 -27.76 3.01 9.86
CA PHE A 4 -26.91 2.41 8.85
C PHE A 4 -27.32 0.95 8.70
N GLU A 5 -27.77 0.56 7.54
CA GLU A 5 -27.93 -0.84 7.15
C GLU A 5 -26.57 -1.39 6.73
N ILE A 6 -26.16 -2.50 7.33
CA ILE A 6 -24.84 -3.10 7.11
C ILE A 6 -24.88 -3.93 5.84
N GLY A 7 -24.21 -3.43 4.81
CA GLY A 7 -24.02 -4.13 3.55
C GLY A 7 -22.84 -5.10 3.58
N LYS A 8 -22.63 -5.79 2.45
CA LYS A 8 -21.54 -6.75 2.28
C LYS A 8 -20.17 -6.15 2.60
N ASN A 9 -19.90 -4.91 2.17
CA ASN A 9 -18.64 -4.21 2.41
C ASN A 9 -18.45 -3.68 3.84
N ASP A 10 -19.50 -3.71 4.65
CA ASP A 10 -19.46 -3.28 6.05
C ASP A 10 -19.38 -4.46 7.02
N ALA A 11 -19.82 -5.65 6.58
CA ALA A 11 -19.86 -6.86 7.39
C ALA A 11 -18.45 -7.32 7.83
N GLY A 12 -18.39 -7.98 8.99
CA GLY A 12 -17.13 -8.46 9.57
C GLY A 12 -16.32 -7.38 10.31
N GLN A 13 -16.65 -6.09 10.16
CA GLN A 13 -16.01 -5.01 10.89
C GLN A 13 -16.48 -4.95 12.33
N ARG A 14 -15.63 -4.48 13.24
CA ARG A 14 -16.05 -4.11 14.59
C ARG A 14 -16.83 -2.79 14.54
N LEU A 15 -17.84 -2.66 15.40
CA LEU A 15 -18.67 -1.46 15.52
C LEU A 15 -17.85 -0.17 15.67
N ASP A 16 -16.81 -0.18 16.53
CA ASP A 16 -15.95 0.99 16.75
C ASP A 16 -15.19 1.40 15.47
N LYS A 17 -14.75 0.43 14.67
CA LYS A 17 -14.06 0.68 13.41
C LYS A 17 -15.02 1.16 12.31
N PHE A 18 -16.19 0.56 12.24
CA PHE A 18 -17.25 0.95 11.33
C PHE A 18 -17.66 2.41 11.55
N LEU A 19 -18.08 2.77 12.79
CA LEU A 19 -18.58 4.12 13.08
C LEU A 19 -17.51 5.21 12.93
N ARG A 20 -16.23 4.89 13.18
CA ARG A 20 -15.13 5.84 12.90
C ARG A 20 -15.06 6.24 11.43
N LYS A 21 -15.46 5.37 10.52
CA LYS A 21 -15.46 5.62 9.07
C LYS A 21 -16.79 6.20 8.59
N ALA A 22 -17.91 5.66 9.08
CA ALA A 22 -19.26 6.06 8.69
C ALA A 22 -19.70 7.40 9.30
N ALA A 23 -19.10 7.79 10.44
CA ALA A 23 -19.37 9.04 11.15
C ALA A 23 -18.04 9.71 11.54
N PRO A 24 -17.26 10.26 10.60
CA PRO A 24 -15.94 10.83 10.86
C PRO A 24 -15.97 12.04 11.82
N GLY A 25 -17.10 12.73 11.93
CA GLY A 25 -17.33 13.81 12.91
C GLY A 25 -17.60 13.34 14.34
N LEU A 26 -17.67 12.01 14.58
CA LEU A 26 -17.95 11.46 15.92
C LEU A 26 -16.62 11.27 16.70
N PRO A 27 -16.33 12.10 17.74
CA PRO A 27 -15.14 11.93 18.57
C PRO A 27 -15.16 10.60 19.32
N ALA A 28 -13.99 9.98 19.51
CA ALA A 28 -13.89 8.69 20.20
C ALA A 28 -14.47 8.74 21.62
N SER A 29 -14.27 9.83 22.37
CA SER A 29 -14.83 10.02 23.71
C SER A 29 -16.35 10.00 23.70
N LEU A 30 -16.99 10.70 22.73
CA LEU A 30 -18.42 10.74 22.57
C LEU A 30 -18.97 9.36 22.13
N PHE A 31 -18.28 8.65 21.26
CA PHE A 31 -18.64 7.28 20.87
C PHE A 31 -18.77 6.36 22.10
N TYR A 32 -17.73 6.31 22.96
CA TYR A 32 -17.76 5.45 24.15
C TYR A 32 -18.80 5.90 25.17
N LYS A 33 -19.06 7.21 25.28
CA LYS A 33 -20.16 7.75 26.10
C LYS A 33 -21.51 7.29 25.57
N ALA A 34 -21.76 7.40 24.27
CA ALA A 34 -23.01 7.00 23.62
C ALA A 34 -23.29 5.49 23.75
N ILE A 35 -22.24 4.65 23.68
CA ILE A 35 -22.40 3.20 23.96
C ILE A 35 -22.90 2.97 25.39
N ARG A 36 -22.31 3.63 26.40
CA ARG A 36 -22.72 3.49 27.81
C ARG A 36 -24.15 4.01 28.03
N GLN A 37 -24.53 5.10 27.37
CA GLN A 37 -25.87 5.71 27.45
C GLN A 37 -26.92 4.98 26.60
N LYS A 38 -26.53 3.93 25.84
CA LYS A 38 -27.38 3.15 24.95
C LYS A 38 -27.92 3.95 23.76
N ASP A 39 -27.24 5.03 23.40
CA ASP A 39 -27.58 5.87 22.24
C ASP A 39 -27.05 5.26 20.91
N ILE A 40 -26.31 4.15 20.98
CA ILE A 40 -25.92 3.33 19.84
C ILE A 40 -26.47 1.92 20.08
N LYS A 41 -27.12 1.36 19.05
CA LYS A 41 -27.75 0.03 19.11
C LYS A 41 -27.50 -0.73 17.82
N ILE A 42 -27.38 -2.07 17.92
CA ILE A 42 -27.42 -2.97 16.77
C ILE A 42 -28.76 -3.74 16.85
N ASN A 43 -29.57 -3.68 15.81
CA ASN A 43 -30.87 -4.34 15.74
C ASN A 43 -31.76 -4.00 16.98
N LYS A 44 -31.78 -2.72 17.36
CA LYS A 44 -32.50 -2.19 18.55
C LYS A 44 -31.98 -2.73 19.90
N LYS A 45 -30.92 -3.56 19.93
CA LYS A 45 -30.32 -4.15 21.13
C LYS A 45 -29.09 -3.38 21.59
N ARG A 46 -28.72 -3.53 22.87
CA ARG A 46 -27.45 -3.03 23.39
C ARG A 46 -26.27 -3.65 22.64
N CYS A 47 -25.22 -2.90 22.48
CA CYS A 47 -24.00 -3.32 21.79
C CYS A 47 -22.73 -2.93 22.55
N GLN A 48 -21.62 -3.56 22.19
CA GLN A 48 -20.28 -3.27 22.68
C GLN A 48 -19.41 -2.70 21.53
N PRO A 49 -18.39 -1.90 21.82
CA PRO A 49 -17.50 -1.36 20.78
C PRO A 49 -16.84 -2.43 19.89
N GLY A 50 -16.58 -3.61 20.48
CA GLY A 50 -15.93 -4.73 19.79
C GLY A 50 -16.85 -5.65 19.01
N ASP A 51 -18.17 -5.43 19.04
CA ASP A 51 -19.12 -6.30 18.35
C ASP A 51 -18.86 -6.29 16.85
N LYS A 52 -18.81 -7.48 16.25
CA LYS A 52 -18.67 -7.64 14.81
C LYS A 52 -20.03 -7.52 14.14
N LEU A 53 -20.11 -6.62 13.17
CA LEU A 53 -21.29 -6.39 12.38
C LEU A 53 -21.51 -7.52 11.36
N LYS A 54 -22.76 -7.89 11.13
CA LYS A 54 -23.17 -8.87 10.12
C LYS A 54 -23.95 -8.16 9.01
N GLU A 55 -23.91 -8.69 7.81
CA GLU A 55 -24.74 -8.23 6.71
C GLU A 55 -26.23 -8.27 7.12
N GLY A 56 -26.96 -7.21 6.80
CA GLY A 56 -28.35 -7.01 7.22
C GLY A 56 -28.55 -6.45 8.63
N ASP A 57 -27.49 -6.30 9.45
CA ASP A 57 -27.62 -5.61 10.73
C ASP A 57 -28.00 -4.13 10.51
N VAL A 58 -28.77 -3.57 11.45
CA VAL A 58 -29.10 -2.14 11.48
C VAL A 58 -28.44 -1.48 12.68
N VAL A 59 -27.46 -0.60 12.41
CA VAL A 59 -26.81 0.21 13.44
C VAL A 59 -27.56 1.54 13.56
N SER A 60 -28.23 1.75 14.67
CA SER A 60 -28.97 2.99 15.00
C SER A 60 -28.14 3.86 15.95
N VAL A 61 -27.93 5.13 15.58
CA VAL A 61 -27.16 6.11 16.34
C VAL A 61 -28.06 7.30 16.68
N TYR A 62 -28.34 7.49 17.94
CA TYR A 62 -29.23 8.54 18.49
C TYR A 62 -28.39 9.75 18.94
N LEU A 63 -27.65 10.34 18.00
CA LEU A 63 -26.80 11.51 18.21
C LEU A 63 -27.17 12.63 17.22
N PRO A 64 -26.75 13.91 17.50
CA PRO A 64 -27.00 15.04 16.61
C PRO A 64 -26.50 14.80 15.17
N GLY A 65 -27.28 15.29 14.19
CA GLY A 65 -27.01 15.11 12.77
C GLY A 65 -25.69 15.70 12.27
N GLU A 66 -25.24 16.75 12.92
CA GLU A 66 -23.98 17.47 12.62
C GLU A 66 -22.73 16.59 12.70
N LEU A 67 -22.80 15.48 13.44
CA LEU A 67 -21.70 14.50 13.55
C LEU A 67 -21.55 13.60 12.31
N PHE A 68 -22.53 13.62 11.42
CA PHE A 68 -22.57 12.80 10.20
C PHE A 68 -22.31 13.67 8.95
N VAL A 69 -21.22 14.42 8.99
CA VAL A 69 -20.82 15.29 7.87
C VAL A 69 -20.49 14.44 6.63
N PRO A 70 -21.00 14.81 5.43
CA PRO A 70 -20.62 14.14 4.20
C PRO A 70 -19.11 14.24 3.96
N LYS A 71 -18.49 13.15 3.55
CA LYS A 71 -17.08 13.19 3.15
C LYS A 71 -16.94 14.05 1.90
N THR A 72 -16.01 14.99 1.92
CA THR A 72 -15.57 15.69 0.70
C THR A 72 -14.88 14.67 -0.23
N HIS A 73 -15.35 14.58 -1.46
CA HIS A 73 -14.84 13.62 -2.44
C HIS A 73 -13.70 14.21 -3.26
N LEU A 74 -12.55 14.47 -2.59
CA LEU A 74 -11.34 15.03 -3.22
C LEU A 74 -10.83 14.18 -4.40
N PHE A 75 -11.11 12.88 -4.41
CA PHE A 75 -10.72 11.99 -5.51
C PHE A 75 -11.31 12.39 -6.87
N LEU A 76 -12.42 13.15 -6.90
CA LEU A 76 -13.03 13.61 -8.15
C LEU A 76 -12.14 14.56 -8.95
N THR A 77 -11.17 15.21 -8.29
CA THR A 77 -10.21 16.14 -8.92
C THR A 77 -8.89 15.46 -9.31
N ALA A 78 -8.67 14.19 -8.94
CA ALA A 78 -7.49 13.44 -9.35
C ALA A 78 -7.47 13.23 -10.88
N ALA A 79 -6.32 12.89 -11.46
CA ALA A 79 -6.26 12.49 -12.86
C ALA A 79 -7.03 11.17 -13.08
N ALA A 80 -7.59 10.99 -14.28
CA ALA A 80 -8.36 9.78 -14.61
C ALA A 80 -7.49 8.62 -15.11
N GLU A 81 -6.25 8.89 -15.48
CA GLU A 81 -5.36 7.92 -16.12
C GLU A 81 -4.83 6.90 -15.12
N LEU A 82 -5.03 5.62 -15.44
CA LEU A 82 -4.47 4.47 -14.75
C LEU A 82 -3.85 3.51 -15.77
N ASP A 83 -2.66 3.01 -15.46
CA ASP A 83 -2.04 1.90 -16.17
C ASP A 83 -2.39 0.60 -15.42
N ILE A 84 -3.41 -0.11 -15.93
CA ILE A 84 -3.97 -1.31 -15.31
C ILE A 84 -3.26 -2.53 -15.87
N VAL A 85 -2.60 -3.28 -14.99
CA VAL A 85 -1.91 -4.54 -15.31
C VAL A 85 -2.89 -5.72 -15.30
N TYR A 86 -3.84 -5.69 -14.37
CA TYR A 86 -4.89 -6.70 -14.22
C TYR A 86 -6.06 -6.12 -13.43
N GLU A 87 -7.25 -6.50 -13.78
CA GLU A 87 -8.47 -6.14 -13.05
C GLU A 87 -9.48 -7.28 -13.08
N ASP A 88 -10.15 -7.48 -11.95
CA ASP A 88 -11.34 -8.33 -11.81
C ASP A 88 -12.36 -7.67 -10.85
N ASP A 89 -13.33 -8.43 -10.38
CA ASP A 89 -14.37 -7.92 -9.47
C ASP A 89 -13.84 -7.55 -8.08
N ASN A 90 -12.67 -8.06 -7.69
CA ASN A 90 -12.15 -7.99 -6.33
C ASN A 90 -10.92 -7.08 -6.20
N ILE A 91 -10.05 -7.08 -7.21
CA ILE A 91 -8.76 -6.39 -7.17
C ILE A 91 -8.45 -5.63 -8.45
N ILE A 92 -7.56 -4.65 -8.33
CA ILE A 92 -6.87 -4.02 -9.46
C ILE A 92 -5.36 -4.05 -9.17
N LEU A 93 -4.57 -4.51 -10.12
CA LEU A 93 -3.12 -4.34 -10.15
C LEU A 93 -2.75 -3.18 -11.07
N LEU A 94 -2.00 -2.24 -10.55
CA LEU A 94 -1.70 -0.97 -11.19
C LEU A 94 -0.20 -0.80 -11.38
N ASN A 95 0.25 -0.43 -12.57
CA ASN A 95 1.61 0.03 -12.80
C ASN A 95 1.72 1.52 -12.42
N LYS A 96 2.10 1.78 -11.17
CA LYS A 96 2.26 3.16 -10.69
C LYS A 96 3.43 3.85 -11.39
N PRO A 97 3.25 5.01 -12.03
CA PRO A 97 4.38 5.76 -12.59
C PRO A 97 5.26 6.36 -11.50
N GLN A 98 6.51 6.71 -11.87
CA GLN A 98 7.38 7.53 -11.03
C GLN A 98 6.78 8.94 -10.83
N GLY A 99 7.05 9.53 -9.68
CA GLY A 99 6.56 10.87 -9.35
C GLY A 99 5.18 10.89 -8.67
N LEU A 100 4.34 9.87 -8.88
CA LEU A 100 3.02 9.76 -8.27
C LEU A 100 3.12 9.18 -6.85
N LEU A 101 2.44 9.80 -5.89
CA LEU A 101 2.30 9.27 -4.53
C LEU A 101 1.30 8.10 -4.52
N SER A 102 1.54 7.09 -3.69
CA SER A 102 0.55 6.01 -3.46
C SER A 102 -0.66 6.52 -2.66
N HIS A 103 -0.41 7.25 -1.58
CA HIS A 103 -1.40 7.90 -0.71
C HIS A 103 -1.01 9.34 -0.48
N GLU A 104 -1.91 10.14 0.08
CA GLU A 104 -1.61 11.48 0.55
C GLU A 104 -0.41 11.47 1.51
N GLY A 105 0.45 12.45 1.35
CA GLY A 105 1.61 12.69 2.21
C GLY A 105 1.31 13.78 3.25
N ASP A 106 2.37 14.28 3.87
CA ASP A 106 2.29 15.41 4.84
C ASP A 106 1.68 16.68 4.21
N THR A 107 1.84 16.83 2.89
CA THR A 107 1.18 17.90 2.14
C THR A 107 0.04 17.27 1.34
N PRO A 108 -1.22 17.56 1.68
CA PRO A 108 -2.36 17.08 0.92
C PRO A 108 -2.29 17.54 -0.54
N GLY A 109 -2.51 16.60 -1.45
CA GLY A 109 -2.61 16.88 -2.87
C GLY A 109 -3.70 16.00 -3.48
N PRO A 110 -4.48 16.51 -4.43
CA PRO A 110 -5.64 15.78 -4.95
C PRO A 110 -5.23 14.56 -5.77
N ASP A 111 -4.00 14.51 -6.30
CA ASP A 111 -3.59 13.47 -7.24
C ASP A 111 -2.64 12.47 -6.59
N THR A 112 -3.20 11.34 -6.19
CA THR A 112 -2.50 10.17 -5.69
C THR A 112 -3.01 8.92 -6.38
N LEU A 113 -2.24 7.83 -6.35
CA LEU A 113 -2.68 6.58 -6.96
C LEU A 113 -4.04 6.12 -6.41
N ILE A 114 -4.24 6.22 -5.09
CA ILE A 114 -5.54 5.82 -4.50
C ILE A 114 -6.68 6.74 -4.93
N ALA A 115 -6.45 8.06 -5.05
CA ALA A 115 -7.47 8.98 -5.53
C ALA A 115 -7.86 8.69 -6.99
N ARG A 116 -6.89 8.35 -7.84
CA ARG A 116 -7.14 7.91 -9.22
C ARG A 116 -7.95 6.62 -9.28
N VAL A 117 -7.63 5.62 -8.43
CA VAL A 117 -8.40 4.36 -8.33
C VAL A 117 -9.84 4.63 -7.91
N GLN A 118 -10.05 5.47 -6.90
CA GLN A 118 -11.39 5.83 -6.43
C GLN A 118 -12.18 6.55 -7.51
N ARG A 119 -11.56 7.48 -8.24
CA ARG A 119 -12.18 8.15 -9.37
C ARG A 119 -12.58 7.18 -10.48
N TYR A 120 -11.66 6.29 -10.85
CA TYR A 120 -11.90 5.27 -11.87
C TYR A 120 -13.09 4.37 -11.52
N LEU A 121 -13.11 3.82 -10.31
CA LEU A 121 -14.18 2.94 -9.83
C LEU A 121 -15.53 3.67 -9.69
N TYR A 122 -15.51 4.94 -9.32
CA TYR A 122 -16.70 5.78 -9.30
C TYR A 122 -17.25 6.02 -10.71
N GLN A 123 -16.39 6.40 -11.66
CA GLN A 123 -16.79 6.65 -13.05
C GLN A 123 -17.28 5.40 -13.78
N SER A 124 -16.71 4.23 -13.46
CA SER A 124 -17.17 2.95 -14.02
C SER A 124 -18.46 2.43 -13.36
N GLY A 125 -18.97 3.11 -12.31
CA GLY A 125 -20.13 2.66 -11.56
C GLY A 125 -19.89 1.45 -10.65
N THR A 126 -18.63 0.99 -10.53
CA THR A 126 -18.25 -0.18 -9.71
C THR A 126 -18.28 0.16 -8.22
N TRP A 127 -18.04 1.39 -7.86
CA TRP A 127 -18.09 1.88 -6.49
C TRP A 127 -18.73 3.26 -6.42
N ASP A 128 -19.63 3.44 -5.46
CA ASP A 128 -20.30 4.73 -5.21
C ASP A 128 -20.20 5.06 -3.71
N PRO A 129 -19.48 6.14 -3.33
CA PRO A 129 -19.30 6.54 -1.94
C PRO A 129 -20.62 6.91 -1.23
N GLN A 130 -21.70 7.21 -1.98
CA GLN A 130 -23.01 7.51 -1.40
C GLN A 130 -23.77 6.23 -1.04
N LYS A 131 -23.45 5.10 -1.66
CA LYS A 131 -24.03 3.79 -1.39
C LYS A 131 -23.25 3.00 -0.35
N GLU A 132 -22.05 3.45 0.01
CA GLU A 132 -21.17 2.79 0.97
C GLU A 132 -21.20 3.52 2.32
N ASN A 133 -21.43 2.80 3.41
CA ASN A 133 -21.37 3.38 4.74
C ASN A 133 -19.93 3.63 5.20
N SER A 134 -19.06 2.64 5.07
CA SER A 134 -17.72 2.68 5.64
C SER A 134 -16.61 2.25 4.70
N PHE A 135 -16.90 1.47 3.67
CA PHE A 135 -15.89 0.99 2.74
C PHE A 135 -15.47 2.08 1.75
N THR A 136 -14.18 2.11 1.47
CA THR A 136 -13.59 2.90 0.40
C THR A 136 -12.49 2.05 -0.22
N PRO A 137 -12.42 1.94 -1.57
CA PRO A 137 -11.34 1.23 -2.24
C PRO A 137 -9.97 1.66 -1.72
N ALA A 138 -9.09 0.70 -1.48
CA ALA A 138 -7.83 0.94 -0.78
C ALA A 138 -6.65 0.22 -1.43
N LEU A 139 -5.46 0.82 -1.37
CA LEU A 139 -4.23 0.13 -1.74
C LEU A 139 -3.82 -0.84 -0.63
N CYS A 140 -3.47 -2.06 -1.00
CA CYS A 140 -3.03 -3.09 -0.07
C CYS A 140 -1.53 -2.99 0.26
N ASN A 141 -0.74 -2.42 -0.66
CA ASN A 141 0.67 -2.12 -0.48
C ASN A 141 0.98 -0.72 -1.01
N ARG A 142 2.17 -0.23 -0.69
CA ARG A 142 2.65 1.07 -1.18
C ARG A 142 4.08 0.95 -1.65
N ILE A 143 4.43 1.77 -2.63
CA ILE A 143 5.78 2.01 -3.07
C ILE A 143 6.07 3.51 -2.99
N ASP A 144 7.34 3.89 -2.95
CA ASP A 144 7.76 5.28 -2.81
C ASP A 144 7.30 6.13 -4.00
N ARG A 145 7.25 7.46 -3.82
CA ARG A 145 6.86 8.41 -4.87
C ARG A 145 7.60 8.17 -6.18
N ASN A 146 8.92 8.01 -6.11
CA ASN A 146 9.80 7.88 -7.27
C ASN A 146 10.14 6.41 -7.63
N THR A 147 9.48 5.43 -7.00
CA THR A 147 9.50 4.03 -7.40
C THR A 147 8.33 3.78 -8.34
N CYS A 148 8.57 3.16 -9.49
CA CYS A 148 7.49 2.68 -10.37
C CYS A 148 7.13 1.23 -10.07
N GLY A 149 6.02 0.76 -10.66
CA GLY A 149 5.70 -0.65 -10.63
C GLY A 149 4.38 -1.03 -9.98
N ILE A 150 4.20 -2.33 -9.76
CA ILE A 150 2.92 -2.91 -9.43
C ILE A 150 2.50 -2.58 -8.00
N VAL A 151 1.28 -2.06 -7.87
CA VAL A 151 0.58 -1.80 -6.62
C VAL A 151 -0.77 -2.50 -6.66
N ILE A 152 -1.17 -3.12 -5.56
CA ILE A 152 -2.43 -3.84 -5.42
C ILE A 152 -3.46 -2.92 -4.78
N ALA A 153 -4.63 -2.79 -5.40
CA ALA A 153 -5.80 -2.16 -4.82
C ALA A 153 -6.94 -3.18 -4.66
N ALA A 154 -7.66 -3.10 -3.55
CA ALA A 154 -8.86 -3.89 -3.28
C ALA A 154 -10.12 -3.09 -3.65
N LYS A 155 -11.04 -3.73 -4.37
CA LYS A 155 -12.31 -3.16 -4.83
C LYS A 155 -13.45 -3.36 -3.81
N ASN A 156 -13.29 -4.31 -2.87
CA ASN A 156 -14.24 -4.60 -1.81
C ASN A 156 -13.53 -4.89 -0.48
N PHE A 157 -14.29 -4.89 0.61
CA PHE A 157 -13.73 -5.02 1.95
C PHE A 157 -13.16 -6.40 2.24
N GLU A 158 -13.79 -7.46 1.75
CA GLU A 158 -13.34 -8.84 1.95
C GLU A 158 -11.98 -9.07 1.27
N ALA A 159 -11.84 -8.62 0.01
CA ALA A 159 -10.55 -8.66 -0.69
C ALA A 159 -9.46 -7.88 0.04
N LEU A 160 -9.81 -6.70 0.60
CA LEU A 160 -8.86 -5.89 1.38
C LEU A 160 -8.37 -6.63 2.63
N GLN A 161 -9.27 -7.33 3.34
CA GLN A 161 -8.91 -8.12 4.51
C GLN A 161 -8.00 -9.28 4.15
N ILE A 162 -8.38 -10.06 3.13
CA ILE A 162 -7.60 -11.22 2.67
C ILE A 162 -6.21 -10.78 2.21
N LEU A 163 -6.12 -9.78 1.32
CA LEU A 163 -4.83 -9.29 0.83
C LEU A 163 -3.93 -8.74 1.93
N SER A 164 -4.52 -8.03 2.90
CA SER A 164 -3.77 -7.52 4.05
C SER A 164 -3.17 -8.66 4.88
N GLU A 165 -3.93 -9.73 5.09
CA GLU A 165 -3.47 -10.91 5.79
C GLU A 165 -2.40 -11.67 4.99
N LYS A 166 -2.62 -11.89 3.68
CA LYS A 166 -1.67 -12.55 2.79
C LYS A 166 -0.33 -11.81 2.71
N LEU A 167 -0.37 -10.47 2.67
CA LEU A 167 0.84 -9.64 2.73
C LEU A 167 1.54 -9.74 4.08
N ARG A 168 0.80 -9.80 5.19
CA ARG A 168 1.33 -9.97 6.54
C ARG A 168 2.00 -11.32 6.72
N GLN A 169 1.40 -12.38 6.18
CA GLN A 169 1.91 -13.76 6.20
C GLN A 169 3.02 -14.01 5.17
N ARG A 170 3.35 -12.99 4.33
CA ARG A 170 4.34 -13.10 3.25
C ARG A 170 3.98 -14.12 2.17
N GLU A 171 2.71 -14.33 1.98
CA GLU A 171 2.16 -15.19 0.92
C GLU A 171 1.98 -14.46 -0.42
N ILE A 172 2.42 -13.20 -0.50
CA ILE A 172 2.56 -12.42 -1.73
C ILE A 172 4.01 -11.96 -1.83
N THR A 173 4.76 -12.60 -2.73
CA THR A 173 6.15 -12.26 -3.01
C THR A 173 6.21 -11.02 -3.89
N LYS A 174 7.04 -10.06 -3.49
CA LYS A 174 7.27 -8.80 -4.20
C LYS A 174 8.70 -8.73 -4.68
N LEU A 175 8.88 -8.78 -6.00
CA LEU A 175 10.18 -8.67 -6.63
C LEU A 175 10.34 -7.30 -7.26
N TYR A 176 11.51 -6.73 -7.04
CA TYR A 176 11.91 -5.44 -7.59
C TYR A 176 13.11 -5.61 -8.50
N LEU A 177 13.15 -4.83 -9.57
CA LEU A 177 14.38 -4.59 -10.31
C LEU A 177 14.95 -3.24 -9.89
N CYS A 178 16.26 -3.16 -9.75
CA CYS A 178 16.96 -1.90 -9.54
C CYS A 178 18.32 -1.90 -10.25
N VAL A 179 18.79 -0.70 -10.59
CA VAL A 179 20.14 -0.48 -11.07
C VAL A 179 20.94 0.15 -9.95
N LEU A 180 22.08 -0.46 -9.62
CA LEU A 180 22.99 0.02 -8.59
C LEU A 180 24.22 0.69 -9.23
N HIS A 181 24.81 1.65 -8.51
CA HIS A 181 26.17 2.09 -8.76
C HIS A 181 27.13 1.00 -8.33
N GLY A 182 28.06 0.64 -9.22
CA GLY A 182 29.01 -0.45 -8.99
C GLY A 182 28.34 -1.83 -9.06
N VAL A 183 29.06 -2.79 -8.54
CA VAL A 183 28.65 -4.21 -8.52
C VAL A 183 28.93 -4.75 -7.13
N PRO A 184 27.92 -5.24 -6.41
CA PRO A 184 28.14 -5.90 -5.12
C PRO A 184 29.14 -7.04 -5.23
N GLU A 185 30.04 -7.17 -4.27
CA GLU A 185 31.05 -8.23 -4.21
C GLU A 185 30.41 -9.61 -4.35
N ASN A 186 29.37 -9.86 -3.56
CA ASN A 186 28.57 -11.08 -3.68
C ASN A 186 27.46 -10.88 -4.73
N LYS A 187 27.39 -11.80 -5.70
CA LYS A 187 26.37 -11.76 -6.77
C LYS A 187 24.96 -12.05 -6.28
N SER A 188 24.81 -12.61 -5.10
CA SER A 188 23.53 -12.84 -4.42
C SER A 188 23.73 -12.87 -2.92
N GLY A 189 22.68 -12.55 -2.18
CA GLY A 189 22.74 -12.55 -0.73
C GLY A 189 21.46 -12.10 -0.06
N LEU A 190 21.52 -12.02 1.28
CA LEU A 190 20.46 -11.50 2.14
C LEU A 190 21.00 -10.27 2.88
N LEU A 191 20.46 -9.10 2.54
CA LEU A 191 20.70 -7.88 3.31
C LEU A 191 19.81 -7.92 4.56
N ARG A 192 20.44 -7.94 5.72
CA ARG A 192 19.79 -7.88 7.02
C ARG A 192 20.19 -6.57 7.70
N GLY A 193 19.27 -5.97 8.43
CA GLY A 193 19.54 -4.79 9.24
C GLY A 193 18.30 -4.33 9.97
N TYR A 194 18.43 -3.24 10.72
CA TYR A 194 17.38 -2.61 11.49
C TYR A 194 17.18 -1.20 10.99
N LEU A 195 15.97 -0.87 10.53
CA LEU A 195 15.67 0.43 9.95
C LEU A 195 14.95 1.32 10.96
N SER A 196 15.53 2.48 11.23
CA SER A 196 14.95 3.55 12.02
C SER A 196 14.74 4.81 11.17
N LYS A 197 13.69 5.60 11.49
CA LYS A 197 13.49 6.89 10.87
C LYS A 197 14.41 7.93 11.52
N ASP A 198 15.19 8.62 10.72
CA ASP A 198 15.81 9.87 11.15
C ASP A 198 14.74 10.96 11.13
N GLY A 199 14.37 11.46 12.31
CA GLY A 199 13.30 12.45 12.47
C GLY A 199 13.57 13.77 11.74
N SER A 200 14.85 14.17 11.62
CA SER A 200 15.27 15.47 11.05
C SER A 200 15.47 15.40 9.52
N ALA A 201 16.02 14.30 9.02
CA ALA A 201 16.47 14.22 7.62
C ALA A 201 15.42 13.59 6.66
N LYS A 202 14.23 13.17 7.15
CA LYS A 202 13.25 12.39 6.39
C LYS A 202 13.90 11.18 5.69
N ARG A 203 15.01 10.66 6.24
CA ARG A 203 15.76 9.50 5.78
C ARG A 203 15.49 8.30 6.69
N VAL A 204 15.88 7.14 6.24
CA VAL A 204 15.94 5.93 7.03
C VAL A 204 17.41 5.55 7.17
N GLN A 205 17.82 5.23 8.40
CA GLN A 205 19.16 4.75 8.71
C GLN A 205 19.12 3.24 8.88
N VAL A 206 20.20 2.58 8.48
CA VAL A 206 20.42 1.13 8.66
C VAL A 206 21.36 0.95 9.85
N ALA A 207 20.96 0.12 10.80
CA ALA A 207 21.82 -0.35 11.87
C ALA A 207 22.01 -1.86 11.73
N GLN A 208 23.21 -2.36 12.03
CA GLN A 208 23.51 -3.79 11.99
C GLN A 208 22.98 -4.52 13.24
N GLU A 209 22.88 -3.80 14.35
CA GLU A 209 22.35 -4.28 15.62
C GLU A 209 21.00 -3.67 15.95
N PRO A 210 20.15 -4.34 16.77
CA PRO A 210 18.88 -3.79 17.19
C PRO A 210 19.04 -2.47 17.96
N VAL A 211 18.35 -1.42 17.52
CA VAL A 211 18.27 -0.14 18.24
C VAL A 211 16.82 0.17 18.59
N PRO A 212 16.55 0.91 19.69
CA PRO A 212 15.19 1.24 20.09
C PRO A 212 14.38 1.89 18.96
N GLY A 213 13.16 1.40 18.71
CA GLY A 213 12.28 1.90 17.67
C GLY A 213 12.60 1.46 16.24
N ALA A 214 13.74 0.83 15.98
CA ALA A 214 14.07 0.28 14.67
C ALA A 214 13.30 -1.01 14.39
N LYS A 215 13.08 -1.28 13.11
CA LYS A 215 12.35 -2.46 12.63
C LYS A 215 13.24 -3.32 11.76
N THR A 216 13.23 -4.63 11.99
CA THR A 216 13.94 -5.60 11.14
C THR A 216 13.60 -5.42 9.67
N ALA A 217 14.63 -5.41 8.83
CA ALA A 217 14.55 -5.30 7.39
C ALA A 217 15.35 -6.43 6.73
N LEU A 218 14.71 -7.19 5.87
CA LEU A 218 15.27 -8.33 5.17
C LEU A 218 14.99 -8.19 3.68
N THR A 219 16.04 -8.11 2.87
CA THR A 219 15.98 -8.06 1.40
C THR A 219 16.91 -9.11 0.83
N LYS A 220 16.36 -10.09 0.13
CA LYS A 220 17.17 -11.04 -0.66
C LYS A 220 17.45 -10.42 -2.02
N TYR A 221 18.65 -10.60 -2.56
CA TYR A 221 19.00 -10.04 -3.86
C TYR A 221 19.82 -10.98 -4.72
N ARG A 222 19.82 -10.72 -6.03
CA ARG A 222 20.63 -11.40 -7.05
C ARG A 222 21.02 -10.39 -8.13
N VAL A 223 22.30 -10.33 -8.48
CA VAL A 223 22.81 -9.56 -9.63
C VAL A 223 22.48 -10.34 -10.91
N LEU A 224 21.76 -9.70 -11.81
CA LEU A 224 21.29 -10.30 -13.07
C LEU A 224 22.23 -9.98 -14.24
N ALA A 225 22.70 -8.72 -14.30
CA ALA A 225 23.56 -8.25 -15.38
C ALA A 225 24.45 -7.10 -14.90
N GLN A 226 25.49 -6.77 -15.69
CA GLN A 226 26.42 -5.69 -15.40
C GLN A 226 26.73 -4.93 -16.69
N ARG A 227 26.81 -3.60 -16.59
CA ARG A 227 27.21 -2.74 -17.71
C ARG A 227 27.73 -1.39 -17.23
N GLY A 228 28.87 -0.96 -17.71
CA GLY A 228 29.39 0.41 -17.52
C GLY A 228 29.51 0.83 -16.06
N GLY A 229 30.06 -0.02 -15.19
CA GLY A 229 30.19 0.27 -13.76
C GLY A 229 28.85 0.26 -12.99
N LYS A 230 27.80 -0.33 -13.57
CA LYS A 230 26.48 -0.49 -12.96
C LYS A 230 26.08 -1.96 -12.95
N SER A 231 25.16 -2.33 -12.06
CA SER A 231 24.58 -3.66 -12.01
C SER A 231 23.06 -3.60 -12.00
N LEU A 232 22.42 -4.47 -12.78
CA LEU A 232 20.99 -4.77 -12.69
C LEU A 232 20.80 -5.84 -11.64
N VAL A 233 19.96 -5.55 -10.66
CA VAL A 233 19.75 -6.42 -9.50
C VAL A 233 18.26 -6.69 -9.31
N GLU A 234 17.93 -7.96 -9.10
CA GLU A 234 16.62 -8.37 -8.58
C GLU A 234 16.68 -8.37 -7.07
N ALA A 235 15.68 -7.75 -6.44
CA ALA A 235 15.55 -7.68 -5.00
C ALA A 235 14.17 -8.20 -4.56
N GLU A 236 14.15 -9.19 -3.66
CA GLU A 236 12.94 -9.71 -3.03
C GLU A 236 12.74 -9.04 -1.67
N LEU A 237 11.61 -8.34 -1.52
CA LEU A 237 11.24 -7.75 -0.23
C LEU A 237 10.56 -8.79 0.69
N ILE A 238 11.34 -9.37 1.61
CA ILE A 238 10.81 -10.24 2.68
C ILE A 238 10.06 -9.39 3.71
N THR A 239 10.57 -8.21 4.03
CA THR A 239 9.88 -7.19 4.83
C THR A 239 9.63 -5.95 4.00
N GLY A 240 8.65 -5.12 4.35
CA GLY A 240 8.30 -3.89 3.60
C GLY A 240 8.45 -2.64 4.47
N ARG A 241 9.68 -2.14 4.68
CA ARG A 241 9.92 -0.90 5.42
C ARG A 241 10.09 0.26 4.46
N THR A 242 9.81 1.46 4.94
CA THR A 242 10.02 2.70 4.16
C THR A 242 11.44 2.75 3.64
N HIS A 243 11.62 3.01 2.35
CA HIS A 243 12.90 3.11 1.65
C HIS A 243 13.84 1.90 1.81
N GLN A 244 13.35 0.71 2.18
CA GLN A 244 14.18 -0.42 2.59
C GLN A 244 15.27 -0.77 1.56
N ILE A 245 14.91 -1.07 0.31
CA ILE A 245 15.88 -1.43 -0.75
C ILE A 245 16.90 -0.30 -0.93
N ARG A 246 16.43 0.94 -0.97
CA ARG A 246 17.25 2.14 -1.19
C ARG A 246 18.30 2.34 -0.09
N ALA A 247 17.87 2.22 1.17
CA ALA A 247 18.73 2.40 2.33
C ALA A 247 19.76 1.25 2.45
N GLN A 248 19.31 -0.01 2.30
CA GLN A 248 20.19 -1.17 2.46
C GLN A 248 21.25 -1.26 1.37
N PHE A 249 20.95 -0.98 0.10
CA PHE A 249 21.96 -0.95 -0.94
C PHE A 249 22.93 0.24 -0.79
N ALA A 250 22.45 1.38 -0.32
CA ALA A 250 23.34 2.51 -0.02
C ALA A 250 24.27 2.21 1.16
N ASP A 251 23.80 1.49 2.18
CA ASP A 251 24.57 1.08 3.36
C ASP A 251 25.75 0.18 3.00
N ILE A 252 25.59 -0.69 2.01
CA ILE A 252 26.68 -1.55 1.50
C ILE A 252 27.52 -0.88 0.39
N GLY A 253 27.41 0.45 0.21
CA GLY A 253 28.21 1.21 -0.75
C GLY A 253 27.73 1.18 -2.21
N HIS A 254 26.57 0.58 -2.50
CA HIS A 254 26.00 0.45 -3.83
C HIS A 254 24.63 1.12 -3.95
N PRO A 255 24.53 2.47 -3.82
CA PRO A 255 23.25 3.16 -3.88
C PRO A 255 22.56 2.96 -5.24
N ILE A 256 21.24 3.07 -5.25
CA ILE A 256 20.44 2.97 -6.47
C ILE A 256 20.76 4.15 -7.40
N TRP A 257 20.96 3.87 -8.67
CA TRP A 257 21.18 4.85 -9.72
C TRP A 257 19.97 5.79 -9.84
N GLY A 258 20.24 7.12 -9.84
CA GLY A 258 19.20 8.15 -9.86
C GLY A 258 18.56 8.44 -8.49
N ASP A 259 18.97 7.78 -7.40
CA ASP A 259 18.47 8.06 -6.06
C ASP A 259 19.19 9.27 -5.44
N ALA A 260 18.61 10.46 -5.57
CA ALA A 260 19.16 11.69 -5.00
C ALA A 260 19.13 11.73 -3.47
N LYS A 261 18.41 10.82 -2.81
CA LYS A 261 18.29 10.81 -1.35
C LYS A 261 19.37 9.98 -0.66
N TYR A 262 19.71 8.82 -1.23
CA TYR A 262 20.70 7.88 -0.69
C TYR A 262 21.99 7.85 -1.49
N GLY A 263 21.96 8.23 -2.76
CA GLY A 263 23.13 8.43 -3.58
C GLY A 263 23.61 9.89 -3.53
N SER A 264 24.91 10.12 -3.42
CA SER A 264 25.50 11.45 -3.30
C SER A 264 26.05 12.00 -4.62
N SER A 265 26.00 11.24 -5.70
CA SER A 265 26.65 11.61 -6.94
C SER A 265 25.97 12.79 -7.65
N ARG A 266 26.79 13.63 -8.31
CA ARG A 266 26.32 14.70 -9.19
C ARG A 266 25.40 14.16 -10.30
N GLU A 267 25.67 12.93 -10.75
CA GLU A 267 24.88 12.20 -11.75
C GLU A 267 23.43 11.96 -11.29
N ASN A 268 23.22 11.54 -10.03
CA ASN A 268 21.88 11.32 -9.50
C ASN A 268 21.04 12.61 -9.48
N LYS A 269 21.67 13.76 -9.24
CA LYS A 269 21.00 15.06 -9.27
C LYS A 269 20.58 15.45 -10.70
N LEU A 270 21.41 15.16 -11.69
CA LEU A 270 21.11 15.42 -13.11
C LEU A 270 19.94 14.57 -13.64
N LEU A 271 19.73 13.39 -13.08
CA LEU A 271 18.61 12.48 -13.45
C LEU A 271 17.26 12.87 -12.85
N GLY A 272 17.18 14.02 -12.15
CA GLY A 272 15.93 14.57 -11.67
C GLY A 272 15.15 13.67 -10.72
N ASN A 273 15.83 12.94 -9.82
CA ASN A 273 15.24 11.98 -8.88
C ASN A 273 14.54 10.77 -9.53
N LYS A 274 14.88 10.42 -10.75
CA LYS A 274 14.37 9.23 -11.44
C LYS A 274 15.15 8.00 -11.01
N GLN A 275 14.93 7.53 -9.77
CA GLN A 275 15.61 6.34 -9.26
C GLN A 275 15.25 5.09 -10.06
N ALA A 276 16.26 4.33 -10.48
CA ALA A 276 16.07 3.08 -11.21
C ALA A 276 15.65 1.97 -10.25
N LEU A 277 14.41 2.02 -9.80
CA LEU A 277 13.77 1.05 -8.90
C LEU A 277 12.32 0.82 -9.35
N CYS A 278 11.98 -0.44 -9.62
CA CYS A 278 10.68 -0.85 -10.13
C CYS A 278 10.17 -2.10 -9.39
N ALA A 279 8.98 -2.04 -8.82
CA ALA A 279 8.24 -3.20 -8.33
C ALA A 279 7.70 -3.98 -9.54
N TYR A 280 8.53 -4.82 -10.13
CA TYR A 280 8.24 -5.36 -11.47
C TYR A 280 7.41 -6.63 -11.48
N LYS A 281 7.38 -7.39 -10.35
CA LYS A 281 6.69 -8.68 -10.31
C LYS A 281 6.04 -8.95 -8.95
N LEU A 282 4.83 -9.47 -8.99
CA LEU A 282 4.11 -10.04 -7.86
C LEU A 282 3.85 -11.52 -8.10
N ILE A 283 3.99 -12.34 -7.05
CA ILE A 283 3.65 -13.77 -7.08
C ILE A 283 2.74 -14.06 -5.89
N PHE A 284 1.56 -14.60 -6.16
CA PHE A 284 0.59 -14.98 -5.15
C PHE A 284 0.85 -16.43 -4.71
N SER A 285 1.71 -16.60 -3.70
CA SER A 285 2.16 -17.91 -3.18
C SER A 285 1.33 -18.30 -1.95
N PHE A 286 0.00 -18.43 -2.11
CA PHE A 286 -0.89 -18.75 -1.00
C PHE A 286 -0.62 -20.16 -0.47
N THR A 287 -0.33 -20.25 0.82
CA THR A 287 -0.16 -21.49 1.57
C THR A 287 -1.33 -21.74 2.53
N THR A 288 -2.15 -20.70 2.77
CA THR A 288 -3.37 -20.76 3.56
C THR A 288 -4.57 -20.37 2.68
N PRO A 289 -5.81 -20.75 3.02
CA PRO A 289 -6.99 -20.41 2.22
C PRO A 289 -7.08 -18.90 1.95
N GLY A 290 -7.33 -18.54 0.71
CA GLY A 290 -7.50 -17.16 0.23
C GLY A 290 -8.97 -16.75 0.09
N GLY A 291 -9.92 -17.63 0.46
CA GLY A 291 -11.34 -17.34 0.36
C GLY A 291 -11.75 -16.92 -1.05
N LEU A 292 -12.45 -15.80 -1.18
CA LEU A 292 -12.86 -15.31 -2.51
C LEU A 292 -11.69 -15.01 -3.47
N LEU A 293 -10.44 -14.98 -2.98
CA LEU A 293 -9.23 -14.73 -3.79
C LEU A 293 -8.41 -16.01 -4.04
N ASP A 294 -8.90 -17.20 -3.71
CA ASP A 294 -8.18 -18.47 -3.94
C ASP A 294 -7.76 -18.66 -5.41
N TYR A 295 -8.50 -18.09 -6.35
CA TYR A 295 -8.18 -18.13 -7.78
C TYR A 295 -6.87 -17.40 -8.15
N LEU A 296 -6.32 -16.58 -7.25
CA LEU A 296 -5.01 -15.95 -7.42
C LEU A 296 -3.84 -16.85 -7.01
N ALA A 297 -4.10 -17.92 -6.25
CA ALA A 297 -3.04 -18.83 -5.79
C ALA A 297 -2.22 -19.36 -6.96
N GLY A 298 -0.90 -19.25 -6.88
CA GLY A 298 0.04 -19.64 -7.93
C GLY A 298 0.17 -18.66 -9.09
N LYS A 299 -0.68 -17.63 -9.20
CA LYS A 299 -0.56 -16.63 -10.27
C LYS A 299 0.59 -15.68 -10.04
N SER A 300 1.19 -15.19 -11.13
CA SER A 300 2.17 -14.14 -11.11
C SER A 300 1.85 -13.08 -12.16
N PHE A 301 2.14 -11.83 -11.84
CA PHE A 301 1.96 -10.67 -12.71
C PHE A 301 3.27 -9.91 -12.79
N GLN A 302 3.66 -9.50 -13.98
CA GLN A 302 4.91 -8.76 -14.17
C GLN A 302 4.76 -7.67 -15.23
N ILE A 303 5.59 -6.65 -15.10
CA ILE A 303 5.70 -5.52 -16.03
C ILE A 303 7.15 -5.33 -16.44
N LYS A 304 7.39 -4.65 -17.54
CA LYS A 304 8.75 -4.27 -17.97
C LYS A 304 9.25 -3.08 -17.14
N ALA A 305 10.42 -3.23 -16.49
CA ALA A 305 11.07 -2.10 -15.85
C ALA A 305 11.72 -1.19 -16.92
N PRO A 306 11.47 0.12 -16.93
CA PRO A 306 11.89 1.01 -18.03
C PRO A 306 13.40 1.00 -18.32
N PHE A 307 14.21 0.80 -17.28
CA PHE A 307 15.68 0.83 -17.35
C PHE A 307 16.33 -0.53 -17.61
N ALA A 308 15.57 -1.62 -17.66
CA ALA A 308 16.15 -2.96 -17.82
C ALA A 308 16.60 -3.24 -19.25
N ALA A 309 16.03 -2.54 -20.24
CA ALA A 309 16.46 -2.61 -21.63
C ALA A 309 17.90 -2.15 -21.85
N ASP A 310 18.45 -1.35 -20.94
CA ASP A 310 19.84 -0.88 -21.01
C ASP A 310 20.88 -1.97 -20.68
N PHE A 311 20.43 -3.16 -20.25
CA PHE A 311 21.30 -4.27 -19.86
C PHE A 311 21.19 -5.43 -20.86
N PRO A 312 22.13 -5.53 -21.85
CA PRO A 312 22.17 -6.61 -22.80
C PRO A 312 22.35 -7.96 -22.11
N GLY A 313 21.64 -8.98 -22.58
CA GLY A 313 21.63 -10.32 -21.99
C GLY A 313 20.61 -10.54 -20.88
N TYR A 314 19.89 -9.50 -20.47
CA TYR A 314 18.69 -9.65 -19.66
C TYR A 314 17.46 -9.76 -20.57
N SER A 315 16.86 -10.95 -20.63
CA SER A 315 15.57 -11.20 -21.32
C SER A 315 14.43 -11.27 -20.31
N TRP A 316 13.30 -10.73 -20.69
CA TRP A 316 12.05 -10.74 -19.89
C TRP A 316 11.39 -12.11 -19.90
#